data_77768542dfb59966bf28fba52fc46234
#
_entry.id   77768542dfb59966bf28fba52fc46234
#
_cell.length_a   1.000
_cell.length_b   1.000
_cell.length_c   1.000
_cell.angle_alpha   90.00
_cell.angle_beta   90.00
_cell.angle_gamma   90.00
#
_symmetry.space_group_name_H-M   'P 1'
#
loop_
_entity.id
_entity.type
_entity.pdbx_description
1 polymer ?
#
loop_
_entity_poly.entity_id
_entity_poly.type
_entity_poly.pdbx_seq_one_letter_code
_entity_poly.pdbx_strand_id
1 'polypeptide(L)' 'MKVKLNGVKIIKVKGDYIKLDSLLKFASIASTGGEAKYRIQNDEVLVGKEVCRARGKKIRPGDIVRCGEHVLLVKQENL' A
#
# COMPACT_ATOMS: atom_id res chain seq x y z
N MET A 1 -17.54 -22.11 -6.89
CA MET A 1 -17.31 -20.73 -6.54
C MET A 1 -15.93 -20.26 -6.84
N LYS A 2 -15.87 -19.12 -7.35
CA LYS A 2 -14.62 -18.59 -7.73
C LYS A 2 -14.11 -17.60 -6.76
N VAL A 3 -12.86 -17.72 -6.41
CA VAL A 3 -12.23 -16.73 -5.55
C VAL A 3 -11.78 -15.59 -6.43
N LYS A 4 -12.20 -14.39 -6.07
CA LYS A 4 -11.78 -13.25 -6.80
C LYS A 4 -10.56 -12.67 -6.16
N LEU A 5 -9.54 -12.48 -6.96
CA LEU A 5 -8.32 -11.84 -6.49
C LEU A 5 -8.29 -10.38 -6.94
N ASN A 6 -9.46 -9.79 -7.01
CA ASN A 6 -9.55 -8.38 -7.35
C ASN A 6 -8.81 -7.58 -6.32
N GLY A 7 -8.15 -6.55 -6.75
CA GLY A 7 -7.48 -5.67 -5.84
C GLY A 7 -6.09 -6.09 -5.42
N VAL A 8 -5.62 -7.24 -5.88
CA VAL A 8 -4.25 -7.62 -5.61
C VAL A 8 -3.36 -7.01 -6.67
N LYS A 9 -2.38 -6.20 -6.24
CA LYS A 9 -1.45 -5.55 -7.16
C LYS A 9 -0.03 -5.76 -6.68
N ILE A 10 0.85 -5.95 -7.63
CA ILE A 10 2.27 -6.02 -7.35
C ILE A 10 2.87 -4.66 -7.66
N ILE A 11 3.47 -4.04 -6.66
CA ILE A 11 4.05 -2.71 -6.80
C ILE A 11 5.56 -2.84 -6.75
N LYS A 12 6.22 -2.45 -7.83
CA LYS A 12 7.67 -2.52 -7.88
C LYS A 12 8.26 -1.18 -7.51
N VAL A 13 9.18 -1.18 -6.58
CA VAL A 13 9.81 0.05 -6.13
C VAL A 13 11.28 0.03 -6.45
N LYS A 14 11.78 1.19 -6.81
CA LYS A 14 13.20 1.41 -6.97
C LYS A 14 13.72 1.88 -5.64
N GLY A 15 14.92 1.46 -5.29
CA GLY A 15 15.50 1.88 -4.03
C GLY A 15 15.01 1.03 -2.89
N ASP A 16 15.16 1.55 -1.68
CA ASP A 16 15.01 0.75 -0.47
C ASP A 16 13.60 0.71 0.07
N TYR A 17 12.81 1.73 -0.21
CA TYR A 17 11.45 1.80 0.34
C TYR A 17 10.63 2.84 -0.40
N ILE A 18 9.33 2.82 -0.11
CA ILE A 18 8.41 3.86 -0.54
C ILE A 18 7.57 4.23 0.68
N LYS A 19 7.28 5.51 0.84
CA LYS A 19 6.44 5.91 1.97
C LYS A 19 5.01 5.45 1.74
N LEU A 20 4.32 5.15 2.84
CA LEU A 20 2.98 4.58 2.75
C LEU A 20 2.01 5.46 1.96
N ASP A 21 1.99 6.76 2.22
CA ASP A 21 1.06 7.63 1.49
C ASP A 21 1.41 7.68 0.00
N SER A 22 2.69 7.68 -0.33
CA SER A 22 3.11 7.65 -1.72
C SER A 22 2.71 6.34 -2.39
N LEU A 23 2.81 5.24 -1.65
CA LEU A 23 2.42 3.94 -2.16
C LEU A 23 0.94 3.92 -2.54
N LEU A 24 0.08 4.46 -1.69
CA LEU A 24 -1.35 4.49 -1.98
C LEU A 24 -1.66 5.31 -3.21
N LYS A 25 -0.92 6.41 -3.41
CA LYS A 25 -1.12 7.21 -4.62
C LYS A 25 -0.60 6.48 -5.85
N PHE A 26 0.56 5.87 -5.71
CA PHE A 26 1.16 5.15 -6.83
C PHE A 26 0.28 4.00 -7.28
N ALA A 27 -0.39 3.36 -6.36
CA ALA A 27 -1.26 2.23 -6.66
C ALA A 27 -2.66 2.68 -7.07
N SER A 28 -2.89 3.98 -7.17
CA SER A 28 -4.18 4.56 -7.57
C SER A 28 -5.30 4.25 -6.58
N ILE A 29 -4.95 3.97 -5.34
CA ILE A 29 -5.96 3.80 -4.30
C ILE A 29 -6.37 5.16 -3.78
N ALA A 30 -5.44 6.10 -3.78
CA ALA A 30 -5.72 7.48 -3.41
C ALA A 30 -5.32 8.39 -4.55
N SER A 31 -6.13 9.40 -4.83
CA SER A 31 -5.85 10.33 -5.92
C SER A 31 -4.95 11.47 -5.47
N THR A 32 -4.97 11.79 -4.20
CA THR A 32 -4.19 12.90 -3.65
C THR A 32 -3.56 12.49 -2.35
N GLY A 33 -2.61 13.31 -1.89
CA GLY A 33 -2.00 13.09 -0.59
C GLY A 33 -3.01 13.22 0.53
N GLY A 34 -3.98 14.13 0.39
CA GLY A 34 -5.01 14.29 1.39
C GLY A 34 -5.90 13.06 1.51
N GLU A 35 -6.25 12.47 0.38
CA GLU A 35 -7.04 11.25 0.41
C GLU A 35 -6.26 10.09 1.04
N ALA A 36 -4.97 10.00 0.71
CA ALA A 36 -4.13 8.96 1.31
C ALA A 36 -4.07 9.15 2.83
N LYS A 37 -3.88 10.37 3.27
CA LYS A 37 -3.83 10.66 4.70
C LYS A 37 -5.14 10.27 5.37
N TYR A 38 -6.26 10.60 4.75
CA TYR A 38 -7.58 10.29 5.30
C TYR A 38 -7.75 8.80 5.51
N ARG A 39 -7.39 8.01 4.49
CA ARG A 39 -7.52 6.55 4.61
C ARG A 39 -6.63 5.97 5.68
N ILE A 40 -5.41 6.49 5.77
CA ILE A 40 -4.46 6.00 6.77
C ILE A 40 -4.95 6.33 8.17
N GLN A 41 -5.45 7.55 8.38
CA GLN A 41 -5.88 7.96 9.69
C GLN A 41 -7.23 7.37 10.11
N ASN A 42 -7.96 6.84 9.14
CA ASN A 42 -9.26 6.23 9.39
C ASN A 42 -9.15 4.72 9.63
N ASP A 43 -7.95 4.22 9.91
CA ASP A 43 -7.71 2.81 10.19
C ASP A 43 -8.02 1.90 9.01
N GLU A 44 -7.97 2.45 7.80
CA GLU A 44 -8.28 1.64 6.62
C GLU A 44 -7.08 0.90 6.07
N VAL A 45 -5.89 1.20 6.58
CA VAL A 45 -4.66 0.67 6.02
C VAL A 45 -3.95 -0.22 7.02
N LEU A 46 -3.62 -1.44 6.58
CA LEU A 46 -2.83 -2.36 7.38
C LEU A 46 -1.50 -2.62 6.69
N VAL A 47 -0.45 -2.65 7.49
CA VAL A 47 0.86 -3.07 7.01
C VAL A 47 1.15 -4.40 7.68
N GLY A 48 1.24 -5.45 6.87
CA GLY A 48 1.24 -6.78 7.41
C GLY A 48 -0.11 -7.06 8.03
N LYS A 49 -0.14 -7.28 9.33
CA LYS A 49 -1.40 -7.58 10.02
C LYS A 49 -1.84 -6.48 10.95
N GLU A 50 -1.15 -5.34 10.94
CA GLU A 50 -1.41 -4.28 11.89
C GLU A 50 -1.87 -3.03 11.22
N VAL A 51 -2.86 -2.37 11.83
CA VAL A 51 -3.32 -1.08 11.35
C VAL A 51 -2.18 -0.08 11.48
N CYS A 52 -1.95 0.67 10.42
CA CYS A 52 -0.87 1.66 10.40
C CYS A 52 -1.48 3.04 10.18
N ARG A 53 -1.20 3.96 11.11
CA ARG A 53 -1.67 5.34 11.00
C ARG A 53 -0.58 6.31 10.64
N ALA A 54 0.62 5.81 10.37
CA ALA A 54 1.76 6.65 10.06
C ALA A 54 1.90 6.79 8.55
N ARG A 55 1.52 7.94 8.01
CA ARG A 55 1.56 8.12 6.57
C ARG A 55 2.98 8.07 6.01
N GLY A 56 3.95 8.33 6.83
CA GLY A 56 5.36 8.27 6.41
C GLY A 56 6.02 6.94 6.68
N LYS A 57 5.25 5.93 7.02
CA LYS A 57 5.80 4.60 7.25
C LYS A 57 6.57 4.12 6.02
N LYS A 58 7.78 3.66 6.22
CA LYS A 58 8.60 3.15 5.11
C LYS A 58 8.18 1.74 4.78
N ILE A 59 7.71 1.55 3.57
CA ILE A 59 7.27 0.25 3.08
C ILE A 59 8.38 -0.30 2.21
N ARG A 60 8.85 -1.48 2.54
CA ARG A 60 10.00 -2.07 1.87
C ARG A 60 9.60 -3.27 1.04
N PRO A 61 10.44 -3.68 0.09
CA PRO A 61 10.16 -4.90 -0.67
C PRO A 61 9.93 -6.06 0.28
N GLY A 62 8.89 -6.82 0.02
CA GLY A 62 8.47 -7.91 0.88
C GLY A 62 7.32 -7.56 1.78
N ASP A 63 7.02 -6.27 1.94
CA ASP A 63 5.89 -5.87 2.77
C ASP A 63 4.58 -6.04 2.00
N ILE A 64 3.53 -6.31 2.75
CA ILE A 64 2.18 -6.42 2.20
C ILE A 64 1.35 -5.33 2.85
N VAL A 65 0.69 -4.54 2.02
CA VAL A 65 -0.14 -3.44 2.49
C VAL A 65 -1.56 -3.69 2.04
N ARG A 66 -2.51 -3.56 2.96
CA ARG A 66 -3.93 -3.72 2.64
C ARG A 66 -4.66 -2.43 2.89
N CYS A 67 -5.59 -2.12 2.01
CA CYS A 67 -6.45 -0.96 2.17
C CYS A 67 -7.80 -1.32 1.57
N GLY A 68 -8.80 -1.53 2.43
CA GLY A 68 -10.08 -2.02 1.99
C GLY A 68 -9.91 -3.37 1.35
N GLU A 69 -10.36 -3.50 0.12
CA GLU A 69 -10.25 -4.75 -0.62
C GLU A 69 -8.95 -4.86 -1.41
N HIS A 70 -8.13 -3.81 -1.36
CA HIS A 70 -6.89 -3.80 -2.12
C HIS A 70 -5.77 -4.43 -1.33
N VAL A 71 -4.98 -5.25 -2.01
CA VAL A 71 -3.80 -5.86 -1.42
C VAL A 71 -2.62 -5.50 -2.29
N LEU A 72 -1.60 -4.90 -1.69
CA LEU A 72 -0.42 -4.44 -2.41
C LEU A 72 0.77 -5.27 -1.97
N LEU A 73 1.38 -5.95 -2.92
CA LEU A 73 2.60 -6.70 -2.66
C LEU A 73 3.75 -5.88 -3.18
N VAL A 74 4.62 -5.46 -2.29
CA VAL A 74 5.71 -4.57 -2.66
C VAL A 74 6.93 -5.42 -2.99
N LYS A 75 7.51 -5.16 -4.14
CA LYS A 75 8.68 -5.89 -4.60
C LYS A 75 9.75 -4.95 -5.08
N GLN A 76 10.97 -5.41 -5.02
CA GLN A 76 12.09 -4.64 -5.54
C GLN A 76 12.06 -4.68 -7.05
N GLU A 77 12.27 -3.55 -7.67
CA GLU A 77 12.40 -3.53 -9.12
C GLU A 77 13.81 -3.96 -9.47
N ASN A 78 13.92 -5.03 -10.25
CA ASN A 78 15.21 -5.53 -10.68
C ASN A 78 15.46 -5.11 -12.11
N LEU A 79 16.67 -4.72 -12.39
CA LEU A 79 17.05 -4.29 -13.74
C LEU A 79 17.84 -5.38 -14.44
#